data_81dc796c531e56dafb27acf0deddfa29
#
_entry.id   81dc796c531e56dafb27acf0deddfa29
#
_cell.length_a   1.000
_cell.length_b   1.000
_cell.length_c   1.000
_cell.angle_alpha   90.00
_cell.angle_beta   90.00
_cell.angle_gamma   90.00
#
_symmetry.space_group_name_H-M   'P 1'
#
loop_
_entity.id
_entity.type
_entity.pdbx_description
1 polymer ?
#
loop_
_entity_poly.entity_id
_entity_poly.type
_entity_poly.pdbx_seq_one_letter_code
_entity_poly.pdbx_strand_id
1 'polypeptide(L)'
;MIKKILKLLSGPALGHLITIALTPYFMYHYSPSIFGIYAFFTAILGVFVSISTLRFDAVLLICENQEVSNVIKTACICSLLMSALIASVCLLLGYEFWIYVFVSLLGLSLQLIVTSIFLRNNKHLHSSLFNFIFIISIPIFQALLTHYNMVNGLLLGHSLASLLYLIIVMPILCLSFRCGSKNTNLRNILYSYKSYYTLNAGSVFINSVSNQLLPFAIKFIYGVEILGLINILQRLIITPIGFILRIFIQVYNREFSFYLRGGEPQKARLVFIKTIKLTFICSSITFLILLAVLFGKTLVSDIILLSGKFGTWVNVYRYVPIMLLLLAFQILVIPVSQSLTFIKKHKLQFNLELIRLIGLITISIFSYLMGLTNYYFLFIYVLFQSIIYVCLLHIIFKCTK
;
A
#
# COMPACT_ATOMS: atom_id res chain seq x y z
N MET A 1 -3.67 -13.88 21.79
CA MET A 1 -3.25 -12.78 20.92
C MET A 1 -3.36 -13.14 19.45
N ILE A 2 -2.89 -14.31 19.00
CA ILE A 2 -3.04 -14.81 17.61
C ILE A 2 -4.51 -14.74 17.14
N LYS A 3 -5.48 -15.17 17.95
CA LYS A 3 -6.92 -15.03 17.66
C LYS A 3 -7.37 -13.58 17.41
N LYS A 4 -6.76 -12.57 18.08
CA LYS A 4 -7.07 -11.15 17.84
C LYS A 4 -6.48 -10.66 16.50
N ILE A 5 -5.28 -11.12 16.15
CA ILE A 5 -4.62 -10.81 14.88
C ILE A 5 -5.40 -11.44 13.72
N LEU A 6 -5.79 -12.70 13.83
CA LEU A 6 -6.61 -13.38 12.82
C LEU A 6 -7.98 -12.70 12.63
N LYS A 7 -8.60 -12.22 13.72
CA LYS A 7 -9.85 -11.45 13.64
C LYS A 7 -9.67 -10.08 12.97
N LEU A 8 -8.53 -9.42 13.16
CA LEU A 8 -8.21 -8.15 12.47
C LEU A 8 -7.99 -8.32 10.96
N LEU A 9 -7.43 -9.46 10.58
CA LEU A 9 -7.04 -9.75 9.20
C LEU A 9 -8.15 -10.37 8.37
N SER A 10 -9.11 -11.07 9.00
CA SER A 10 -10.18 -11.80 8.29
C SER A 10 -11.04 -10.88 7.41
N GLY A 11 -11.40 -9.70 7.92
CA GLY A 11 -12.20 -8.73 7.16
C GLY A 11 -11.51 -8.22 5.89
N PRO A 12 -10.35 -7.55 5.99
CA PRO A 12 -9.62 -7.06 4.82
C PRO A 12 -9.24 -8.17 3.82
N ALA A 13 -8.94 -9.40 4.31
CA ALA A 13 -8.64 -10.55 3.45
C ALA A 13 -9.78 -10.88 2.50
N LEU A 14 -10.97 -11.02 3.05
CA LEU A 14 -12.17 -11.33 2.26
C LEU A 14 -12.44 -10.25 1.22
N GLY A 15 -12.28 -8.97 1.58
CA GLY A 15 -12.44 -7.86 0.64
C GLY A 15 -11.45 -7.94 -0.55
N HIS A 16 -10.18 -8.25 -0.28
CA HIS A 16 -9.19 -8.43 -1.33
C HIS A 16 -9.44 -9.68 -2.19
N LEU A 17 -9.90 -10.79 -1.61
CA LEU A 17 -10.29 -11.98 -2.38
C LEU A 17 -11.43 -11.69 -3.36
N ILE A 18 -12.44 -10.93 -2.94
CA ILE A 18 -13.53 -10.50 -3.82
C ILE A 18 -13.00 -9.60 -4.95
N THR A 19 -12.08 -8.69 -4.64
CA THR A 19 -11.44 -7.84 -5.65
C THR A 19 -10.71 -8.68 -6.71
N ILE A 20 -10.00 -9.74 -6.30
CA ILE A 20 -9.30 -10.66 -7.20
C ILE A 20 -10.28 -11.45 -8.03
N ALA A 21 -11.34 -11.99 -7.42
CA ALA A 21 -12.38 -12.78 -8.11
C ALA A 21 -13.12 -11.96 -9.17
N LEU A 22 -13.35 -10.66 -8.93
CA LEU A 22 -13.98 -9.75 -9.89
C LEU A 22 -13.02 -9.20 -10.96
N THR A 23 -11.70 -9.38 -10.79
CA THR A 23 -10.72 -8.83 -11.75
C THR A 23 -10.92 -9.36 -13.19
N PRO A 24 -11.16 -10.67 -13.45
CA PRO A 24 -11.45 -11.16 -14.81
C PRO A 24 -12.71 -10.50 -15.42
N TYR A 25 -13.75 -10.26 -14.62
CA TYR A 25 -14.95 -9.54 -15.06
C TYR A 25 -14.60 -8.12 -15.51
N PHE A 26 -13.76 -7.39 -14.78
CA PHE A 26 -13.31 -6.07 -15.18
C PHE A 26 -12.43 -6.11 -16.43
N MET A 27 -11.52 -7.09 -16.56
CA MET A 27 -10.68 -7.28 -17.77
C MET A 27 -11.51 -7.52 -19.03
N TYR A 28 -12.66 -8.14 -18.89
CA TYR A 28 -13.58 -8.39 -20.01
C TYR A 28 -14.23 -7.10 -20.53
N HIS A 29 -14.50 -6.12 -19.64
CA HIS A 29 -15.23 -4.89 -19.99
C HIS A 29 -14.31 -3.68 -20.22
N TYR A 30 -13.14 -3.64 -19.61
CA TYR A 30 -12.25 -2.50 -19.68
C TYR A 30 -10.92 -2.84 -20.38
N SER A 31 -10.43 -1.86 -21.15
CA SER A 31 -9.12 -1.94 -21.81
C SER A 31 -7.97 -1.75 -20.81
N PRO A 32 -6.73 -2.15 -21.19
CA PRO A 32 -5.53 -1.86 -20.39
C PRO A 32 -5.35 -0.38 -20.06
N SER A 33 -5.72 0.52 -20.98
CA SER A 33 -5.62 1.97 -20.77
C SER A 33 -6.48 2.45 -19.60
N ILE A 34 -7.72 1.96 -19.47
CA ILE A 34 -8.62 2.32 -18.35
C ILE A 34 -8.05 1.80 -17.03
N PHE A 35 -7.51 0.58 -17.00
CA PHE A 35 -6.80 0.06 -15.83
C PHE A 35 -5.56 0.87 -15.50
N GLY A 36 -4.85 1.40 -16.51
CA GLY A 36 -3.70 2.26 -16.30
C GLY A 36 -4.06 3.61 -15.67
N ILE A 37 -5.16 4.23 -16.11
CA ILE A 37 -5.67 5.45 -15.49
C ILE A 37 -6.05 5.17 -14.02
N TYR A 38 -6.73 4.05 -13.77
CA TYR A 38 -7.08 3.63 -12.42
C TYR A 38 -5.84 3.32 -11.56
N ALA A 39 -4.81 2.69 -12.14
CA ALA A 39 -3.54 2.44 -11.47
C ALA A 39 -2.83 3.73 -11.06
N PHE A 40 -2.80 4.71 -11.96
CA PHE A 40 -2.21 6.02 -11.68
C PHE A 40 -2.99 6.77 -10.59
N PHE A 41 -4.31 6.77 -10.68
CA PHE A 41 -5.18 7.29 -9.64
C PHE A 41 -4.90 6.66 -8.27
N THR A 42 -4.84 5.33 -8.19
CA THR A 42 -4.54 4.63 -6.92
C THR A 42 -3.11 4.87 -6.43
N ALA A 43 -2.15 5.11 -7.33
CA ALA A 43 -0.79 5.49 -6.97
C ALA A 43 -0.74 6.88 -6.32
N ILE A 44 -1.48 7.85 -6.85
CA ILE A 44 -1.65 9.18 -6.21
C ILE A 44 -2.23 9.01 -4.80
N LEU A 45 -3.31 8.25 -4.66
CA LEU A 45 -3.91 7.99 -3.36
C LEU A 45 -2.89 7.33 -2.40
N GLY A 46 -2.13 6.33 -2.87
CA GLY A 46 -1.14 5.59 -2.08
C GLY A 46 0.01 6.45 -1.57
N VAL A 47 0.44 7.45 -2.34
CA VAL A 47 1.44 8.44 -1.88
C VAL A 47 0.86 9.33 -0.79
N PHE A 48 -0.28 9.95 -1.07
CA PHE A 48 -0.77 11.06 -0.25
C PHE A 48 -1.60 10.64 0.95
N VAL A 49 -2.23 9.46 0.95
CA VAL A 49 -2.92 8.95 2.14
C VAL A 49 -2.00 8.84 3.35
N SER A 50 -0.71 8.56 3.11
CA SER A 50 0.29 8.40 4.17
C SER A 50 0.55 9.67 4.97
N ILE A 51 0.30 10.84 4.39
CA ILE A 51 0.48 12.16 5.00
C ILE A 51 -0.83 12.95 5.11
N SER A 52 -1.93 12.44 4.62
CA SER A 52 -3.21 13.16 4.56
C SER A 52 -3.70 13.65 5.93
N THR A 53 -3.44 12.86 6.99
CA THR A 53 -3.74 13.23 8.39
C THR A 53 -2.60 13.97 9.08
N LEU A 54 -1.48 14.25 8.39
CA LEU A 54 -0.21 14.72 8.98
C LEU A 54 0.23 13.85 10.18
N ARG A 55 -0.07 12.54 10.12
CA ARG A 55 0.23 11.54 11.17
C ARG A 55 -0.49 11.73 12.50
N PHE A 56 -1.53 12.57 12.55
CA PHE A 56 -2.38 12.67 13.74
C PHE A 56 -3.17 11.37 14.00
N ASP A 57 -3.34 10.50 13.01
CA ASP A 57 -3.80 9.13 13.18
C ASP A 57 -2.90 8.31 14.13
N ALA A 58 -1.59 8.49 14.04
CA ALA A 58 -0.62 7.85 14.95
C ALA A 58 -0.60 8.52 16.33
N VAL A 59 -0.73 9.85 16.37
CA VAL A 59 -0.83 10.60 17.64
C VAL A 59 -2.04 10.14 18.45
N LEU A 60 -3.17 9.81 17.82
CA LEU A 60 -4.36 9.27 18.49
C LEU A 60 -4.09 8.02 19.32
N LEU A 61 -3.09 7.22 19.00
CA LEU A 61 -2.75 6.02 19.76
C LEU A 61 -2.01 6.30 21.07
N ILE A 62 -1.40 7.48 21.20
CA ILE A 62 -0.49 7.84 22.31
C ILE A 62 -0.92 9.08 23.10
N CYS A 63 -1.78 9.95 22.55
CA CYS A 63 -2.21 11.18 23.19
C CYS A 63 -2.97 10.91 24.49
N GLU A 64 -3.02 11.90 25.39
CA GLU A 64 -3.79 11.82 26.63
C GLU A 64 -5.31 11.74 26.34
N ASN A 65 -6.08 11.16 27.30
CA ASN A 65 -7.52 10.99 27.11
C ASN A 65 -8.27 12.33 26.97
N GLN A 66 -7.75 13.38 27.59
CA GLN A 66 -8.32 14.74 27.54
C GLN A 66 -8.14 15.40 26.16
N GLU A 67 -7.12 15.00 25.39
CA GLU A 67 -6.76 15.59 24.09
C GLU A 67 -7.40 14.87 22.90
N VAL A 68 -7.93 13.66 23.10
CA VAL A 68 -8.42 12.77 22.02
C VAL A 68 -9.37 13.50 21.07
N SER A 69 -10.37 14.19 21.59
CA SER A 69 -11.37 14.91 20.77
C SER A 69 -10.71 15.96 19.87
N ASN A 70 -9.77 16.73 20.42
CA ASN A 70 -9.09 17.78 19.67
C ASN A 70 -8.07 17.22 18.67
N VAL A 71 -7.40 16.11 18.98
CA VAL A 71 -6.53 15.39 18.04
C VAL A 71 -7.35 14.81 16.87
N ILE A 72 -8.55 14.27 17.13
CA ILE A 72 -9.46 13.81 16.05
C ILE A 72 -9.88 15.00 15.17
N LYS A 73 -10.30 16.13 15.77
CA LYS A 73 -10.65 17.34 15.01
C LYS A 73 -9.49 17.81 14.13
N THR A 74 -8.28 17.89 14.70
CA THR A 74 -7.07 18.26 13.94
C THR A 74 -6.81 17.30 12.80
N ALA A 75 -6.89 15.98 13.03
CA ALA A 75 -6.71 14.97 12.00
C ALA A 75 -7.74 15.12 10.86
N CYS A 76 -9.02 15.37 11.19
CA CYS A 76 -10.08 15.59 10.19
C CYS A 76 -9.86 16.88 9.39
N ILE A 77 -9.47 17.99 10.04
CA ILE A 77 -9.15 19.24 9.34
C ILE A 77 -7.95 19.05 8.42
N CYS A 78 -6.87 18.43 8.91
CA CYS A 78 -5.70 18.14 8.09
C CYS A 78 -6.05 17.26 6.89
N SER A 79 -6.88 16.21 7.08
CA SER A 79 -7.31 15.33 6.00
C SER A 79 -8.12 16.06 4.93
N LEU A 80 -9.01 16.97 5.33
CA LEU A 80 -9.79 17.78 4.41
C LEU A 80 -8.91 18.74 3.60
N LEU A 81 -8.01 19.47 4.29
CA LEU A 81 -7.11 20.44 3.66
C LEU A 81 -6.12 19.75 2.70
N MET A 82 -5.52 18.62 3.11
CA MET A 82 -4.61 17.86 2.26
C MET A 82 -5.33 17.25 1.06
N SER A 83 -6.53 16.71 1.24
CA SER A 83 -7.32 16.17 0.11
C SER A 83 -7.70 17.27 -0.88
N ALA A 84 -8.10 18.45 -0.40
CA ALA A 84 -8.40 19.60 -1.24
C ALA A 84 -7.14 20.10 -1.98
N LEU A 85 -6.01 20.21 -1.30
CA LEU A 85 -4.74 20.64 -1.89
C LEU A 85 -4.30 19.69 -3.02
N ILE A 86 -4.32 18.38 -2.78
CA ILE A 86 -3.92 17.40 -3.79
C ILE A 86 -4.89 17.39 -4.98
N ALA A 87 -6.19 17.47 -4.72
CA ALA A 87 -7.19 17.58 -5.78
C ALA A 87 -6.99 18.85 -6.62
N SER A 88 -6.68 19.99 -5.98
CA SER A 88 -6.38 21.25 -6.68
C SER A 88 -5.13 21.13 -7.55
N VAL A 89 -4.08 20.44 -7.07
CA VAL A 89 -2.89 20.16 -7.87
C VAL A 89 -3.24 19.26 -9.06
N CYS A 90 -4.06 18.23 -8.87
CA CYS A 90 -4.52 17.38 -9.98
C CYS A 90 -5.32 18.19 -11.02
N LEU A 91 -6.18 19.10 -10.58
CA LEU A 91 -6.93 20.00 -11.47
C LEU A 91 -5.98 20.91 -12.27
N LEU A 92 -5.02 21.55 -11.62
CA LEU A 92 -4.04 22.43 -12.27
C LEU A 92 -3.15 21.67 -13.28
N LEU A 93 -2.89 20.38 -13.05
CA LEU A 93 -2.18 19.50 -13.98
C LEU A 93 -3.08 18.96 -15.11
N GLY A 94 -4.35 19.36 -15.17
CA GLY A 94 -5.31 18.97 -16.21
C GLY A 94 -5.86 17.55 -16.07
N TYR A 95 -5.79 16.94 -14.88
CA TYR A 95 -6.37 15.60 -14.67
C TYR A 95 -7.90 15.70 -14.43
N GLU A 96 -8.70 15.14 -15.32
CA GLU A 96 -10.17 15.14 -15.22
C GLU A 96 -10.71 14.40 -13.98
N PHE A 97 -9.92 13.53 -13.38
CA PHE A 97 -10.32 12.74 -12.23
C PHE A 97 -10.02 13.39 -10.85
N TRP A 98 -9.76 14.70 -10.80
CA TRP A 98 -9.43 15.43 -9.56
C TRP A 98 -10.52 15.32 -8.47
N ILE A 99 -11.80 15.32 -8.86
CA ILE A 99 -12.92 15.13 -7.91
C ILE A 99 -12.83 13.75 -7.26
N TYR A 100 -12.54 12.71 -8.06
CA TYR A 100 -12.42 11.34 -7.53
C TYR A 100 -11.23 11.21 -6.58
N VAL A 101 -10.12 11.93 -6.85
CA VAL A 101 -8.97 12.00 -5.92
C VAL A 101 -9.38 12.65 -4.61
N PHE A 102 -10.06 13.79 -4.64
CA PHE A 102 -10.55 14.47 -3.44
C PHE A 102 -11.37 13.55 -2.55
N VAL A 103 -12.41 12.97 -3.10
CA VAL A 103 -13.37 12.14 -2.37
C VAL A 103 -12.69 10.88 -1.83
N SER A 104 -11.89 10.21 -2.66
CA SER A 104 -11.25 8.96 -2.28
C SER A 104 -10.15 9.17 -1.25
N LEU A 105 -9.36 10.23 -1.37
CA LEU A 105 -8.32 10.55 -0.40
C LEU A 105 -8.93 10.92 0.97
N LEU A 106 -10.03 11.66 0.97
CA LEU A 106 -10.76 11.98 2.21
C LEU A 106 -11.31 10.72 2.86
N GLY A 107 -11.94 9.81 2.10
CA GLY A 107 -12.46 8.54 2.60
C GLY A 107 -11.37 7.65 3.21
N LEU A 108 -10.23 7.50 2.52
CA LEU A 108 -9.07 6.76 3.01
C LEU A 108 -8.47 7.38 4.27
N SER A 109 -8.40 8.72 4.34
CA SER A 109 -7.90 9.43 5.52
C SER A 109 -8.77 9.19 6.74
N LEU A 110 -10.08 9.26 6.57
CA LEU A 110 -11.04 8.98 7.65
C LEU A 110 -11.00 7.51 8.06
N GLN A 111 -10.74 6.58 7.12
CA GLN A 111 -10.49 5.17 7.45
C GLN A 111 -9.32 5.03 8.43
N LEU A 112 -8.19 5.74 8.21
CA LEU A 112 -7.05 5.72 9.12
C LEU A 112 -7.42 6.27 10.51
N ILE A 113 -8.14 7.39 10.58
CA ILE A 113 -8.56 8.00 11.84
C ILE A 113 -9.45 7.04 12.63
N VAL A 114 -10.49 6.49 12.00
CA VAL A 114 -11.46 5.57 12.65
C VAL A 114 -10.79 4.27 13.09
N THR A 115 -9.90 3.74 12.25
CA THR A 115 -9.08 2.57 12.63
C THR A 115 -8.29 2.87 13.91
N SER A 116 -7.64 4.04 14.01
CA SER A 116 -6.88 4.44 15.18
C SER A 116 -7.75 4.65 16.43
N ILE A 117 -8.96 5.23 16.28
CA ILE A 117 -9.93 5.35 17.38
C ILE A 117 -10.32 3.97 17.95
N PHE A 118 -10.64 3.01 17.07
CA PHE A 118 -11.00 1.66 17.52
C PHE A 118 -9.81 0.90 18.12
N LEU A 119 -8.62 1.04 17.56
CA LEU A 119 -7.40 0.42 18.09
C LEU A 119 -7.05 0.97 19.48
N ARG A 120 -7.15 2.29 19.68
CA ARG A 120 -6.97 2.93 20.99
C ARG A 120 -7.92 2.32 22.04
N ASN A 121 -9.18 2.12 21.67
CA ASN A 121 -10.20 1.58 22.58
C ASN A 121 -10.20 0.04 22.66
N ASN A 122 -9.16 -0.65 22.16
CA ASN A 122 -9.06 -2.12 22.08
C ASN A 122 -10.23 -2.80 21.34
N LYS A 123 -10.98 -2.07 20.51
CA LYS A 123 -12.11 -2.58 19.73
C LYS A 123 -11.65 -3.14 18.38
N HIS A 124 -10.79 -4.16 18.40
CA HIS A 124 -10.16 -4.73 17.20
C HIS A 124 -11.14 -5.27 16.17
N LEU A 125 -12.26 -5.88 16.62
CA LEU A 125 -13.31 -6.39 15.72
C LEU A 125 -14.00 -5.28 14.94
N HIS A 126 -14.32 -4.16 15.60
CA HIS A 126 -14.95 -3.02 14.94
C HIS A 126 -14.00 -2.42 13.91
N SER A 127 -12.72 -2.26 14.26
CA SER A 127 -11.69 -1.82 13.29
C SER A 127 -11.66 -2.72 12.06
N SER A 128 -11.66 -4.05 12.25
CA SER A 128 -11.67 -5.01 11.14
C SER A 128 -12.94 -4.93 10.28
N LEU A 129 -14.11 -4.80 10.91
CA LEU A 129 -15.39 -4.67 10.21
C LEU A 129 -15.48 -3.41 9.37
N PHE A 130 -15.08 -2.26 9.93
CA PHE A 130 -15.09 -1.00 9.19
C PHE A 130 -14.10 -1.01 8.01
N ASN A 131 -12.92 -1.61 8.20
CA ASN A 131 -11.96 -1.81 7.10
C ASN A 131 -12.51 -2.79 6.04
N PHE A 132 -13.20 -3.84 6.45
CA PHE A 132 -13.86 -4.77 5.52
C PHE A 132 -14.94 -4.08 4.69
N ILE A 133 -15.84 -3.33 5.34
CA ILE A 133 -16.90 -2.59 4.64
C ILE A 133 -16.29 -1.67 3.58
N PHE A 134 -15.24 -0.94 3.92
CA PHE A 134 -14.57 -0.05 2.97
C PHE A 134 -13.96 -0.82 1.80
N ILE A 135 -13.18 -1.88 2.07
CA ILE A 135 -12.45 -2.63 1.03
C ILE A 135 -13.41 -3.37 0.10
N ILE A 136 -14.51 -3.93 0.64
CA ILE A 136 -15.48 -4.68 -0.16
C ILE A 136 -16.39 -3.75 -0.99
N SER A 137 -16.70 -2.56 -0.49
CA SER A 137 -17.56 -1.62 -1.22
C SER A 137 -16.92 -1.16 -2.53
N ILE A 138 -15.58 -1.07 -2.60
CA ILE A 138 -14.87 -0.68 -3.83
C ILE A 138 -15.19 -1.60 -5.01
N PRO A 139 -14.88 -2.91 -4.96
CA PRO A 139 -15.16 -3.81 -6.10
C PRO A 139 -16.66 -4.00 -6.36
N ILE A 140 -17.52 -3.86 -5.36
CA ILE A 140 -18.97 -3.93 -5.55
C ILE A 140 -19.46 -2.74 -6.39
N PHE A 141 -19.11 -1.50 -6.01
CA PHE A 141 -19.49 -0.32 -6.81
C PHE A 141 -18.85 -0.34 -8.20
N GLN A 142 -17.59 -0.80 -8.30
CA GLN A 142 -16.94 -0.99 -9.58
C GLN A 142 -17.70 -1.98 -10.45
N ALA A 143 -18.14 -3.12 -9.92
CA ALA A 143 -18.90 -4.13 -10.66
C ALA A 143 -20.29 -3.61 -11.09
N LEU A 144 -20.99 -2.90 -10.20
CA LEU A 144 -22.26 -2.27 -10.53
C LEU A 144 -22.11 -1.26 -11.68
N LEU A 145 -21.14 -0.36 -11.62
CA LEU A 145 -20.91 0.63 -12.67
C LEU A 145 -20.42 0.02 -13.98
N THR A 146 -19.66 -1.08 -13.90
CA THR A 146 -19.27 -1.87 -15.07
C THR A 146 -20.48 -2.49 -15.75
N HIS A 147 -21.45 -3.00 -14.97
CA HIS A 147 -22.69 -3.55 -15.49
C HIS A 147 -23.49 -2.50 -16.29
N TYR A 148 -23.47 -1.24 -15.84
CA TYR A 148 -24.07 -0.12 -16.55
C TYR A 148 -23.19 0.47 -17.66
N ASN A 149 -22.12 -0.19 -18.06
CA ASN A 149 -21.18 0.22 -19.12
C ASN A 149 -20.57 1.62 -18.94
N MET A 150 -20.38 2.06 -17.71
CA MET A 150 -19.73 3.34 -17.41
C MET A 150 -18.24 3.28 -17.70
N VAL A 151 -17.75 4.14 -18.60
CA VAL A 151 -16.34 4.19 -19.04
C VAL A 151 -15.39 4.40 -17.85
N ASN A 152 -15.72 5.30 -16.94
CA ASN A 152 -14.92 5.60 -15.75
C ASN A 152 -15.35 4.79 -14.51
N GLY A 153 -16.02 3.63 -14.70
CA GLY A 153 -16.62 2.86 -13.62
C GLY A 153 -15.64 2.43 -12.53
N LEU A 154 -14.34 2.20 -12.85
CA LEU A 154 -13.33 1.85 -11.87
C LEU A 154 -13.02 3.02 -10.91
N LEU A 155 -12.90 4.25 -11.42
CA LEU A 155 -12.61 5.45 -10.62
C LEU A 155 -13.86 5.87 -9.83
N LEU A 156 -15.00 5.97 -10.52
CA LEU A 156 -16.29 6.28 -9.90
C LEU A 156 -16.65 5.30 -8.80
N GLY A 157 -16.47 3.99 -9.03
CA GLY A 157 -16.74 2.96 -8.03
C GLY A 157 -15.89 3.11 -6.78
N HIS A 158 -14.61 3.48 -6.92
CA HIS A 158 -13.74 3.76 -5.78
C HIS A 158 -14.21 5.01 -4.99
N SER A 159 -14.56 6.08 -5.69
CA SER A 159 -15.02 7.31 -5.04
C SER A 159 -16.40 7.15 -4.39
N LEU A 160 -17.35 6.42 -5.00
CA LEU A 160 -18.63 6.09 -4.39
C LEU A 160 -18.48 5.22 -3.13
N ALA A 161 -17.56 4.24 -3.15
CA ALA A 161 -17.22 3.48 -1.95
C ALA A 161 -16.69 4.38 -0.83
N SER A 162 -15.86 5.36 -1.19
CA SER A 162 -15.33 6.35 -0.24
C SER A 162 -16.42 7.26 0.31
N LEU A 163 -17.37 7.70 -0.52
CA LEU A 163 -18.54 8.47 -0.09
C LEU A 163 -19.44 7.67 0.85
N LEU A 164 -19.73 6.41 0.51
CA LEU A 164 -20.50 5.52 1.40
C LEU A 164 -19.82 5.41 2.76
N TYR A 165 -18.49 5.21 2.75
CA TYR A 165 -17.71 5.10 3.97
C TYR A 165 -17.77 6.39 4.80
N LEU A 166 -17.69 7.57 4.16
CA LEU A 166 -17.86 8.87 4.80
C LEU A 166 -19.19 8.94 5.57
N ILE A 167 -20.29 8.55 4.92
CA ILE A 167 -21.62 8.57 5.52
C ILE A 167 -21.68 7.64 6.75
N ILE A 168 -21.13 6.42 6.64
CA ILE A 168 -21.14 5.43 7.72
C ILE A 168 -20.31 5.88 8.93
N VAL A 169 -19.22 6.62 8.70
CA VAL A 169 -18.24 6.99 9.73
C VAL A 169 -18.59 8.31 10.43
N MET A 170 -19.35 9.20 9.77
CA MET A 170 -19.75 10.50 10.33
C MET A 170 -20.36 10.41 11.74
N PRO A 171 -21.30 9.52 12.06
CA PRO A 171 -21.86 9.41 13.41
C PRO A 171 -20.78 9.08 14.47
N ILE A 172 -19.82 8.22 14.12
CA ILE A 172 -18.73 7.82 15.03
C ILE A 172 -17.83 9.02 15.33
N LEU A 173 -17.51 9.82 14.32
CA LEU A 173 -16.71 11.03 14.49
C LEU A 173 -17.44 12.07 15.32
N CYS A 174 -18.74 12.30 15.05
CA CYS A 174 -19.56 13.22 15.83
C CYS A 174 -19.65 12.85 17.32
N LEU A 175 -19.80 11.56 17.61
CA LEU A 175 -19.79 11.08 19.00
C LEU A 175 -18.41 11.25 19.64
N SER A 176 -17.34 10.99 18.90
CA SER A 176 -15.96 11.16 19.37
C SER A 176 -15.60 12.60 19.63
N PHE A 177 -16.20 13.56 18.92
CA PHE A 177 -16.02 15.00 19.15
C PHE A 177 -16.63 15.49 20.47
N ARG A 178 -17.66 14.80 20.97
CA ARG A 178 -18.35 15.17 22.22
C ARG A 178 -17.66 14.65 23.48
N CYS A 179 -16.82 13.62 23.36
CA CYS A 179 -16.17 12.97 24.49
C CYS A 179 -14.95 13.71 25.07
N GLY A 180 -14.66 14.94 24.69
CA GLY A 180 -13.49 15.69 25.16
C GLY A 180 -13.87 16.89 26.04
N SER A 181 -13.37 16.94 27.26
CA SER A 181 -13.80 17.88 28.29
C SER A 181 -12.84 19.05 28.58
N LYS A 182 -11.89 19.41 27.73
CA LYS A 182 -11.11 20.64 27.93
C LYS A 182 -10.85 21.38 26.61
N ASN A 183 -11.01 22.72 26.68
CA ASN A 183 -10.61 23.70 25.66
C ASN A 183 -9.07 23.76 25.50
N THR A 184 -8.47 22.63 25.08
CA THR A 184 -7.09 22.69 24.59
C THR A 184 -7.11 23.30 23.20
N ASN A 185 -6.49 24.48 23.07
CA ASN A 185 -6.37 25.17 21.78
C ASN A 185 -5.70 24.24 20.76
N LEU A 186 -6.23 24.16 19.54
CA LEU A 186 -5.63 23.42 18.41
C LEU A 186 -4.14 23.75 18.23
N ARG A 187 -3.76 25.01 18.51
CA ARG A 187 -2.37 25.47 18.45
C ARG A 187 -1.46 24.73 19.44
N ASN A 188 -1.94 24.43 20.64
CA ASN A 188 -1.17 23.69 21.64
C ASN A 188 -0.93 22.24 21.20
N ILE A 189 -1.92 21.58 20.60
CA ILE A 189 -1.79 20.23 20.04
C ILE A 189 -0.76 20.22 18.91
N LEU A 190 -0.82 21.16 17.98
CA LEU A 190 0.16 21.28 16.91
C LEU A 190 1.57 21.46 17.49
N TYR A 191 1.73 22.26 18.51
CA TYR A 191 3.05 22.48 19.14
C TYR A 191 3.56 21.23 19.86
N SER A 192 2.72 20.58 20.67
CA SER A 192 3.09 19.40 21.46
C SER A 192 3.50 18.21 20.59
N TYR A 193 2.86 18.03 19.42
CA TYR A 193 3.12 16.89 18.51
C TYR A 193 3.91 17.30 17.26
N LYS A 194 4.69 18.37 17.30
CA LYS A 194 5.45 18.91 16.16
C LYS A 194 6.33 17.85 15.47
N SER A 195 6.99 16.98 16.22
CA SER A 195 7.85 15.92 15.67
C SER A 195 7.10 14.92 14.80
N TYR A 196 5.79 14.71 15.03
CA TYR A 196 4.98 13.76 14.25
C TYR A 196 4.66 14.27 12.86
N TYR A 197 4.22 15.52 12.71
CA TYR A 197 3.87 16.05 11.40
C TYR A 197 5.09 16.58 10.61
N THR A 198 6.23 16.78 11.24
CA THR A 198 7.47 17.18 10.56
C THR A 198 8.33 15.94 10.20
N LEU A 199 8.95 15.32 11.20
CA LEU A 199 9.92 14.22 10.96
C LEU A 199 9.25 12.91 10.58
N ASN A 200 8.21 12.51 11.33
CA ASN A 200 7.56 11.22 11.07
C ASN A 200 6.77 11.25 9.76
N ALA A 201 5.98 12.31 9.51
CA ALA A 201 5.26 12.44 8.24
C ALA A 201 6.21 12.49 7.04
N GLY A 202 7.34 13.22 7.14
CA GLY A 202 8.35 13.27 6.09
C GLY A 202 8.95 11.90 5.78
N SER A 203 9.33 11.13 6.79
CA SER A 203 9.88 9.78 6.61
C SER A 203 8.88 8.83 5.95
N VAL A 204 7.62 8.85 6.39
CA VAL A 204 6.55 8.01 5.83
C VAL A 204 6.22 8.44 4.40
N PHE A 205 6.27 9.73 4.09
CA PHE A 205 6.07 10.25 2.74
C PHE A 205 7.14 9.74 1.77
N ILE A 206 8.43 9.86 2.13
CA ILE A 206 9.54 9.34 1.31
C ILE A 206 9.36 7.85 1.02
N ASN A 207 9.01 7.06 2.04
CA ASN A 207 8.73 5.64 1.85
C ASN A 207 7.54 5.39 0.91
N SER A 208 6.46 6.16 1.05
CA SER A 208 5.28 6.03 0.20
C SER A 208 5.56 6.41 -1.26
N VAL A 209 6.31 7.49 -1.48
CA VAL A 209 6.79 7.89 -2.83
C VAL A 209 7.63 6.79 -3.43
N SER A 210 8.60 6.23 -2.69
CA SER A 210 9.46 5.14 -3.18
C SER A 210 8.65 3.90 -3.60
N ASN A 211 7.60 3.56 -2.83
CA ASN A 211 6.76 2.42 -3.13
C ASN A 211 5.84 2.63 -4.33
N GLN A 212 5.43 3.87 -4.58
CA GLN A 212 4.53 4.22 -5.69
C GLN A 212 5.27 4.79 -6.91
N LEU A 213 6.60 4.86 -6.89
CA LEU A 213 7.37 5.45 -7.97
C LEU A 213 7.21 4.68 -9.29
N LEU A 214 7.10 3.35 -9.24
CA LEU A 214 6.94 2.52 -10.43
C LEU A 214 5.72 2.91 -11.28
N PRO A 215 4.50 3.03 -10.75
CA PRO A 215 3.34 3.52 -11.51
C PRO A 215 3.55 4.90 -12.14
N PHE A 216 4.19 5.83 -11.41
CA PHE A 216 4.50 7.16 -11.95
C PHE A 216 5.49 7.07 -13.11
N ALA A 217 6.62 6.39 -12.92
CA ALA A 217 7.64 6.24 -13.96
C ALA A 217 7.07 5.60 -15.24
N ILE A 218 6.30 4.52 -15.09
CA ILE A 218 5.71 3.83 -16.25
C ILE A 218 4.73 4.74 -16.99
N LYS A 219 3.85 5.44 -16.27
CA LYS A 219 2.88 6.34 -16.92
C LYS A 219 3.58 7.42 -17.73
N PHE A 220 4.59 8.07 -17.15
CA PHE A 220 5.25 9.23 -17.79
C PHE A 220 6.21 8.83 -18.91
N ILE A 221 6.82 7.64 -18.85
CA ILE A 221 7.81 7.20 -19.84
C ILE A 221 7.18 6.35 -20.94
N TYR A 222 6.28 5.43 -20.57
CA TYR A 222 5.75 4.39 -21.48
C TYR A 222 4.24 4.47 -21.72
N GLY A 223 3.56 5.37 -21.01
CA GLY A 223 2.13 5.59 -21.18
C GLY A 223 1.25 4.74 -20.28
N VAL A 224 -0.04 5.00 -20.42
CA VAL A 224 -1.09 4.48 -19.52
C VAL A 224 -1.39 3.01 -19.77
N GLU A 225 -1.27 2.56 -21.01
CA GLU A 225 -1.56 1.18 -21.41
C GLU A 225 -0.62 0.18 -20.75
N ILE A 226 0.69 0.46 -20.80
CA ILE A 226 1.71 -0.38 -20.15
C ILE A 226 1.50 -0.40 -18.64
N LEU A 227 1.13 0.75 -18.05
CA LEU A 227 0.80 0.80 -16.64
C LEU A 227 -0.39 -0.11 -16.30
N GLY A 228 -1.41 -0.17 -17.16
CA GLY A 228 -2.55 -1.05 -16.98
C GLY A 228 -2.19 -2.53 -16.99
N LEU A 229 -1.33 -2.96 -17.91
CA LEU A 229 -0.82 -4.34 -17.98
C LEU A 229 -0.08 -4.73 -16.70
N ILE A 230 0.73 -3.82 -16.16
CA ILE A 230 1.47 -4.07 -14.93
C ILE A 230 0.55 -4.05 -13.70
N ASN A 231 -0.43 -3.16 -13.68
CA ASN A 231 -1.40 -3.08 -12.59
C ASN A 231 -2.21 -4.37 -12.41
N ILE A 232 -2.61 -5.00 -13.50
CA ILE A 232 -3.28 -6.31 -13.45
C ILE A 232 -2.40 -7.36 -12.79
N LEU A 233 -1.12 -7.43 -13.14
CA LEU A 233 -0.19 -8.34 -12.49
C LEU A 233 -0.01 -8.04 -11.00
N GLN A 234 0.09 -6.77 -10.65
CA GLN A 234 0.13 -6.37 -9.23
C GLN A 234 -1.15 -6.81 -8.50
N ARG A 235 -2.31 -6.65 -9.13
CA ARG A 235 -3.61 -7.00 -8.54
C ARG A 235 -3.80 -8.50 -8.40
N LEU A 236 -3.40 -9.29 -9.39
CA LEU A 236 -3.58 -10.74 -9.39
C LEU A 236 -2.50 -11.50 -8.64
N ILE A 237 -1.25 -11.03 -8.65
CA ILE A 237 -0.10 -11.77 -8.11
C ILE A 237 0.37 -11.14 -6.79
N ILE A 238 0.67 -9.83 -6.79
CA ILE A 238 1.33 -9.19 -5.64
C ILE A 238 0.34 -8.95 -4.50
N THR A 239 -0.89 -8.53 -4.80
CA THR A 239 -1.88 -8.19 -3.77
C THR A 239 -2.24 -9.38 -2.86
N PRO A 240 -2.57 -10.58 -3.37
CA PRO A 240 -2.90 -11.73 -2.51
C PRO A 240 -1.72 -12.16 -1.63
N ILE A 241 -0.53 -12.18 -2.20
CA ILE A 241 0.68 -12.56 -1.47
C ILE A 241 1.07 -11.49 -0.45
N GLY A 242 0.96 -10.22 -0.81
CA GLY A 242 1.15 -9.10 0.10
C GLY A 242 0.24 -9.15 1.33
N PHE A 243 -0.97 -9.68 1.17
CA PHE A 243 -1.87 -9.93 2.28
C PHE A 243 -1.33 -11.02 3.23
N ILE A 244 -0.89 -12.14 2.69
CA ILE A 244 -0.27 -13.23 3.48
C ILE A 244 0.98 -12.70 4.20
N LEU A 245 1.82 -11.91 3.51
CA LEU A 245 3.00 -11.31 4.11
C LEU A 245 2.69 -10.39 5.29
N ARG A 246 1.55 -9.66 5.29
CA ARG A 246 1.14 -8.83 6.43
C ARG A 246 0.93 -9.65 7.70
N ILE A 247 0.44 -10.87 7.60
CA ILE A 247 0.30 -11.79 8.74
C ILE A 247 1.69 -12.14 9.28
N PHE A 248 2.61 -12.52 8.40
CA PHE A 248 4.00 -12.82 8.79
C PHE A 248 4.67 -11.63 9.47
N ILE A 249 4.52 -10.42 8.92
CA ILE A 249 5.05 -9.17 9.49
C ILE A 249 4.53 -8.97 10.92
N GLN A 250 3.23 -9.14 11.15
CA GLN A 250 2.63 -8.90 12.47
C GLN A 250 3.11 -9.90 13.51
N VAL A 251 3.20 -11.19 13.15
CA VAL A 251 3.71 -12.24 14.04
C VAL A 251 5.17 -11.99 14.36
N TYR A 252 5.98 -11.76 13.33
CA TYR A 252 7.41 -11.47 13.48
C TYR A 252 7.65 -10.25 14.37
N ASN A 253 7.04 -9.12 14.05
CA ASN A 253 7.21 -7.86 14.77
C ASN A 253 6.88 -8.01 16.25
N ARG A 254 5.82 -8.78 16.56
CA ARG A 254 5.42 -9.05 17.94
C ARG A 254 6.46 -9.87 18.70
N GLU A 255 6.88 -11.00 18.14
CA GLU A 255 7.82 -11.91 18.82
C GLU A 255 9.20 -11.27 18.95
N PHE A 256 9.68 -10.66 17.87
CA PHE A 256 10.97 -9.99 17.84
C PHE A 256 11.05 -8.83 18.85
N SER A 257 10.03 -7.94 18.85
CA SER A 257 9.98 -6.83 19.81
C SER A 257 9.78 -7.29 21.26
N PHE A 258 9.08 -8.39 21.49
CA PHE A 258 8.89 -8.95 22.83
C PHE A 258 10.23 -9.40 23.43
N TYR A 259 11.03 -10.18 22.71
CA TYR A 259 12.33 -10.62 23.20
C TYR A 259 13.34 -9.49 23.34
N LEU A 260 13.33 -8.50 22.45
CA LEU A 260 14.19 -7.32 22.58
C LEU A 260 13.87 -6.51 23.84
N ARG A 261 12.59 -6.31 24.17
CA ARG A 261 12.16 -5.61 25.40
C ARG A 261 12.45 -6.40 26.66
N GLY A 262 12.41 -7.73 26.58
CA GLY A 262 12.77 -8.63 27.68
C GLY A 262 14.29 -8.74 27.93
N GLY A 263 15.11 -8.02 27.16
CA GLY A 263 16.59 -8.11 27.31
C GLY A 263 17.19 -9.44 26.80
N GLU A 264 16.49 -10.15 25.93
CA GLU A 264 16.91 -11.45 25.38
C GLU A 264 17.28 -11.36 23.89
N PRO A 265 18.38 -10.70 23.50
CA PRO A 265 18.73 -10.49 22.10
C PRO A 265 19.01 -11.78 21.34
N GLN A 266 19.52 -12.80 22.02
CA GLN A 266 19.76 -14.11 21.41
C GLN A 266 18.47 -14.80 20.96
N LYS A 267 17.37 -14.73 21.75
CA LYS A 267 16.07 -15.27 21.37
C LYS A 267 15.45 -14.44 20.23
N ALA A 268 15.61 -13.11 20.26
CA ALA A 268 15.18 -12.25 19.14
C ALA A 268 15.89 -12.65 17.84
N ARG A 269 17.19 -12.91 17.88
CA ARG A 269 17.97 -13.42 16.74
C ARG A 269 17.46 -14.77 16.23
N LEU A 270 17.11 -15.69 17.12
CA LEU A 270 16.51 -16.99 16.72
C LEU A 270 15.20 -16.80 15.98
N VAL A 271 14.32 -15.90 16.45
CA VAL A 271 13.07 -15.55 15.76
C VAL A 271 13.37 -14.99 14.36
N PHE A 272 14.34 -14.09 14.23
CA PHE A 272 14.78 -13.55 12.95
C PHE A 272 15.25 -14.65 12.00
N ILE A 273 16.16 -15.54 12.44
CA ILE A 273 16.67 -16.64 11.61
C ILE A 273 15.56 -17.61 11.20
N LYS A 274 14.65 -17.96 12.13
CA LYS A 274 13.50 -18.83 11.85
C LYS A 274 12.58 -18.22 10.79
N THR A 275 12.31 -16.91 10.90
CA THR A 275 11.48 -16.20 9.92
C THR A 275 12.15 -16.18 8.55
N ILE A 276 13.45 -15.87 8.48
CA ILE A 276 14.18 -15.89 7.19
C ILE A 276 14.17 -17.28 6.57
N LYS A 277 14.40 -18.35 7.33
CA LYS A 277 14.34 -19.72 6.78
C LYS A 277 12.97 -20.00 6.15
N LEU A 278 11.88 -19.62 6.82
CA LEU A 278 10.54 -19.84 6.32
C LEU A 278 10.26 -19.01 5.06
N THR A 279 10.60 -17.73 5.09
CA THR A 279 10.41 -16.83 3.94
C THR A 279 11.31 -17.20 2.77
N PHE A 280 12.50 -17.75 3.02
CA PHE A 280 13.38 -18.29 2.00
C PHE A 280 12.76 -19.47 1.27
N ILE A 281 12.14 -20.42 2.00
CA ILE A 281 11.40 -21.54 1.37
C ILE A 281 10.27 -21.02 0.49
N CYS A 282 9.45 -20.08 0.99
CA CYS A 282 8.37 -19.48 0.21
C CYS A 282 8.91 -18.73 -1.03
N SER A 283 10.02 -18.00 -0.89
CA SER A 283 10.69 -17.30 -2.00
C SER A 283 11.24 -18.29 -3.04
N SER A 284 11.81 -19.42 -2.61
CA SER A 284 12.30 -20.46 -3.50
C SER A 284 11.18 -21.11 -4.30
N ILE A 285 10.01 -21.31 -3.69
CA ILE A 285 8.82 -21.82 -4.41
C ILE A 285 8.39 -20.81 -5.48
N THR A 286 8.35 -19.51 -5.17
CA THR A 286 8.02 -18.48 -6.17
C THR A 286 9.06 -18.42 -7.29
N PHE A 287 10.32 -18.67 -6.99
CA PHE A 287 11.38 -18.75 -7.98
C PHE A 287 11.25 -19.99 -8.88
N LEU A 288 10.85 -21.13 -8.33
CA LEU A 288 10.52 -22.33 -9.14
C LEU A 288 9.32 -22.08 -10.06
N ILE A 289 8.29 -21.38 -9.58
CA ILE A 289 7.15 -20.95 -10.42
C ILE A 289 7.64 -20.03 -11.54
N LEU A 290 8.55 -19.10 -11.25
CA LEU A 290 9.17 -18.23 -12.26
C LEU A 290 9.88 -19.05 -13.35
N LEU A 291 10.67 -20.04 -12.98
CA LEU A 291 11.34 -20.92 -13.93
C LEU A 291 10.31 -21.71 -14.77
N ALA A 292 9.28 -22.27 -14.14
CA ALA A 292 8.21 -22.97 -14.85
C ALA A 292 7.49 -22.06 -15.87
N VAL A 293 7.23 -20.80 -15.53
CA VAL A 293 6.61 -19.82 -16.45
C VAL A 293 7.56 -19.47 -17.60
N LEU A 294 8.86 -19.34 -17.35
CA LEU A 294 9.84 -19.07 -18.41
C LEU A 294 9.96 -20.23 -19.41
N PHE A 295 9.96 -21.47 -18.93
CA PHE A 295 10.00 -22.66 -19.80
C PHE A 295 8.66 -22.96 -20.46
N GLY A 296 7.52 -22.67 -19.79
CA GLY A 296 6.16 -22.88 -20.30
C GLY A 296 5.58 -21.74 -21.13
N LYS A 297 6.39 -20.78 -21.52
CA LYS A 297 5.95 -19.53 -22.18
C LYS A 297 5.10 -19.76 -23.43
N THR A 298 5.43 -20.75 -24.22
CA THR A 298 4.69 -21.15 -25.46
C THR A 298 3.28 -21.60 -25.12
N LEU A 299 3.12 -22.50 -24.14
CA LEU A 299 1.82 -23.04 -23.73
C LEU A 299 0.87 -21.96 -23.17
N VAL A 300 1.40 -21.01 -22.43
CA VAL A 300 0.60 -19.93 -21.83
C VAL A 300 0.12 -18.93 -22.89
N SER A 301 0.96 -18.61 -23.89
CA SER A 301 0.56 -17.74 -25.01
C SER A 301 -0.59 -18.31 -25.81
N ASP A 302 -0.55 -19.62 -26.08
CA ASP A 302 -1.56 -20.28 -26.91
C ASP A 302 -2.93 -20.36 -26.20
N ILE A 303 -2.95 -20.59 -24.91
CA ILE A 303 -4.18 -20.60 -24.11
C ILE A 303 -4.84 -19.19 -24.08
N ILE A 304 -4.06 -18.12 -23.97
CA ILE A 304 -4.58 -16.75 -23.96
C ILE A 304 -5.07 -16.32 -25.35
N LEU A 305 -4.38 -16.73 -26.42
CA LEU A 305 -4.77 -16.44 -27.81
C LEU A 305 -6.10 -17.09 -28.20
N LEU A 306 -6.42 -18.27 -27.64
CA LEU A 306 -7.70 -18.96 -27.87
C LEU A 306 -8.91 -18.23 -27.28
N SER A 307 -8.72 -17.26 -26.36
CA SER A 307 -9.79 -16.53 -25.69
C SER A 307 -10.05 -15.16 -26.34
N GLY A 308 -10.51 -15.09 -27.58
CA GLY A 308 -10.65 -13.92 -28.46
C GLY A 308 -10.97 -12.53 -27.85
N LYS A 309 -11.73 -12.45 -26.75
CA LYS A 309 -12.05 -11.17 -26.05
C LYS A 309 -10.93 -10.68 -25.11
N PHE A 310 -9.98 -11.52 -24.73
CA PHE A 310 -8.82 -11.12 -23.93
C PHE A 310 -7.59 -10.73 -24.76
N GLY A 311 -7.76 -10.61 -26.09
CA GLY A 311 -6.64 -10.27 -27.00
C GLY A 311 -5.86 -9.01 -26.64
N THR A 312 -6.52 -7.98 -26.08
CA THR A 312 -5.86 -6.76 -25.61
C THR A 312 -4.93 -6.98 -24.41
N TRP A 313 -5.11 -8.10 -23.68
CA TRP A 313 -4.33 -8.46 -22.50
C TRP A 313 -3.22 -9.45 -22.78
N VAL A 314 -3.07 -9.91 -24.04
CA VAL A 314 -2.04 -10.90 -24.41
C VAL A 314 -0.64 -10.48 -24.00
N ASN A 315 -0.32 -9.18 -24.08
CA ASN A 315 0.99 -8.66 -23.71
C ASN A 315 1.31 -8.74 -22.21
N VAL A 316 0.34 -9.05 -21.33
CA VAL A 316 0.54 -9.16 -19.87
C VAL A 316 1.56 -10.25 -19.53
N TYR A 317 1.52 -11.41 -20.24
CA TYR A 317 2.42 -12.53 -19.95
C TYR A 317 3.90 -12.16 -20.03
N ARG A 318 4.25 -11.16 -20.87
CA ARG A 318 5.62 -10.66 -21.03
C ARG A 318 6.24 -10.17 -19.73
N TYR A 319 5.42 -9.57 -18.85
CA TYR A 319 5.88 -8.95 -17.61
C TYR A 319 5.78 -9.87 -16.40
N VAL A 320 5.10 -11.03 -16.53
CA VAL A 320 4.92 -12.01 -15.44
C VAL A 320 6.26 -12.43 -14.82
N PRO A 321 7.30 -12.83 -15.61
CA PRO A 321 8.57 -13.24 -15.03
C PRO A 321 9.24 -12.16 -14.17
N ILE A 322 9.21 -10.91 -14.64
CA ILE A 322 9.80 -9.77 -13.92
C ILE A 322 9.06 -9.51 -12.61
N MET A 323 7.73 -9.61 -12.63
CA MET A 323 6.90 -9.41 -11.43
C MET A 323 7.07 -10.56 -10.42
N LEU A 324 7.23 -11.80 -10.86
CA LEU A 324 7.52 -12.94 -9.99
C LEU A 324 8.92 -12.83 -9.36
N LEU A 325 9.91 -12.31 -10.09
CA LEU A 325 11.23 -12.02 -9.56
C LEU A 325 11.15 -11.00 -8.43
N LEU A 326 10.47 -9.87 -8.65
CA LEU A 326 10.24 -8.86 -7.62
C LEU A 326 9.55 -9.45 -6.38
N LEU A 327 8.53 -10.26 -6.61
CA LEU A 327 7.75 -10.90 -5.56
C LEU A 327 8.62 -11.84 -4.70
N ALA A 328 9.50 -12.63 -5.32
CA ALA A 328 10.39 -13.54 -4.61
C ALA A 328 11.27 -12.79 -3.58
N PHE A 329 11.85 -11.64 -3.97
CA PHE A 329 12.63 -10.81 -3.06
C PHE A 329 11.77 -10.10 -2.02
N GLN A 330 10.55 -9.68 -2.37
CA GLN A 330 9.59 -9.11 -1.43
C GLN A 330 9.20 -10.11 -0.34
N ILE A 331 8.91 -11.35 -0.68
CA ILE A 331 8.59 -12.42 0.28
C ILE A 331 9.74 -12.64 1.26
N LEU A 332 10.96 -12.62 0.76
CA LEU A 332 12.15 -12.84 1.58
C LEU A 332 12.38 -11.73 2.61
N VAL A 333 12.20 -10.47 2.22
CA VAL A 333 12.72 -9.32 2.98
C VAL A 333 11.65 -8.53 3.73
N ILE A 334 10.47 -8.34 3.13
CA ILE A 334 9.42 -7.49 3.72
C ILE A 334 9.04 -7.91 5.15
N PRO A 335 8.90 -9.21 5.50
CA PRO A 335 8.55 -9.61 6.86
C PRO A 335 9.51 -9.13 7.94
N VAL A 336 10.80 -9.02 7.62
CA VAL A 336 11.86 -8.62 8.57
C VAL A 336 12.32 -7.17 8.41
N SER A 337 11.78 -6.42 7.45
CA SER A 337 12.22 -5.06 7.11
C SER A 337 12.15 -4.06 8.28
N GLN A 338 11.19 -4.24 9.19
CA GLN A 338 11.01 -3.36 10.36
C GLN A 338 11.98 -3.64 11.52
N SER A 339 12.86 -4.64 11.41
CA SER A 339 13.80 -4.98 12.48
C SER A 339 14.71 -3.82 12.89
N LEU A 340 15.14 -3.00 11.92
CA LEU A 340 15.99 -1.83 12.19
C LEU A 340 15.29 -0.79 13.08
N THR A 341 13.98 -0.64 12.93
CA THR A 341 13.16 0.23 13.79
C THR A 341 13.16 -0.26 15.23
N PHE A 342 13.00 -1.57 15.46
CA PHE A 342 13.00 -2.16 16.79
C PHE A 342 14.38 -2.12 17.47
N ILE A 343 15.46 -2.21 16.69
CA ILE A 343 16.85 -2.07 17.16
C ILE A 343 17.24 -0.58 17.34
N LYS A 344 16.29 0.36 17.13
CA LYS A 344 16.49 1.82 17.25
C LYS A 344 17.52 2.41 16.26
N LYS A 345 17.76 1.75 15.12
CA LYS A 345 18.67 2.23 14.05
C LYS A 345 17.90 3.01 12.96
N HIS A 346 17.09 3.98 13.37
CA HIS A 346 16.23 4.77 12.49
C HIS A 346 16.99 5.51 11.37
N LYS A 347 18.16 6.10 11.69
CA LYS A 347 18.99 6.81 10.69
C LYS A 347 19.42 5.90 9.55
N LEU A 348 19.80 4.66 9.88
CA LEU A 348 20.25 3.69 8.88
C LEU A 348 19.09 3.24 7.99
N GLN A 349 17.91 3.03 8.56
CA GLN A 349 16.71 2.72 7.79
C GLN A 349 16.33 3.87 6.86
N PHE A 350 16.35 5.12 7.36
CA PHE A 350 16.05 6.31 6.56
C PHE A 350 17.02 6.46 5.39
N ASN A 351 18.33 6.29 5.62
CA ASN A 351 19.34 6.38 4.56
C ASN A 351 19.13 5.32 3.48
N LEU A 352 18.77 4.08 3.85
CA LEU A 352 18.48 3.03 2.88
C LEU A 352 17.24 3.36 2.03
N GLU A 353 16.18 3.90 2.64
CA GLU A 353 14.99 4.34 1.92
C GLU A 353 15.29 5.51 0.98
N LEU A 354 16.16 6.43 1.41
CA LEU A 354 16.59 7.56 0.57
C LEU A 354 17.44 7.08 -0.62
N ILE A 355 18.40 6.17 -0.39
CA ILE A 355 19.22 5.56 -1.46
C ILE A 355 18.30 4.83 -2.45
N ARG A 356 17.32 4.09 -1.95
CA ARG A 356 16.32 3.41 -2.77
C ARG A 356 15.56 4.42 -3.65
N LEU A 357 15.05 5.49 -3.07
CA LEU A 357 14.29 6.51 -3.80
C LEU A 357 15.15 7.17 -4.89
N ILE A 358 16.34 7.66 -4.52
CA ILE A 358 17.26 8.31 -5.47
C ILE A 358 17.63 7.36 -6.61
N GLY A 359 18.01 6.11 -6.28
CA GLY A 359 18.37 5.13 -7.29
C GLY A 359 17.23 4.78 -8.24
N LEU A 360 15.99 4.67 -7.76
CA LEU A 360 14.83 4.42 -8.61
C LEU A 360 14.50 5.62 -9.51
N ILE A 361 14.68 6.85 -9.02
CA ILE A 361 14.53 8.08 -9.83
C ILE A 361 15.62 8.13 -10.90
N THR A 362 16.89 7.87 -10.55
CA THR A 362 17.99 7.88 -11.53
C THR A 362 17.81 6.84 -12.61
N ILE A 363 17.35 5.63 -12.28
CA ILE A 363 17.01 4.58 -13.25
C ILE A 363 15.88 5.05 -14.18
N SER A 364 14.87 5.70 -13.64
CA SER A 364 13.74 6.20 -14.43
C SER A 364 14.18 7.29 -15.42
N ILE A 365 15.00 8.25 -14.97
CA ILE A 365 15.55 9.32 -15.82
C ILE A 365 16.50 8.72 -16.86
N PHE A 366 17.39 7.83 -16.47
CA PHE A 366 18.32 7.15 -17.38
C PHE A 366 17.58 6.39 -18.48
N SER A 367 16.54 5.66 -18.10
CA SER A 367 15.72 4.89 -19.05
C SER A 367 15.00 5.78 -20.06
N TYR A 368 14.52 6.95 -19.62
CA TYR A 368 13.91 7.95 -20.48
C TYR A 368 14.93 8.53 -21.47
N LEU A 369 16.11 8.94 -21.00
CA LEU A 369 17.17 9.55 -21.83
C LEU A 369 17.73 8.57 -22.86
N MET A 370 17.89 7.30 -22.50
CA MET A 370 18.41 6.23 -23.37
C MET A 370 17.34 5.59 -24.27
N GLY A 371 16.08 5.99 -24.17
CA GLY A 371 15.00 5.41 -24.96
C GLY A 371 14.82 3.89 -24.73
N LEU A 372 15.10 3.39 -23.52
CA LEU A 372 15.00 1.98 -23.24
C LEU A 372 13.57 1.48 -23.43
N THR A 373 13.40 0.23 -23.90
CA THR A 373 12.06 -0.36 -23.98
C THR A 373 11.49 -0.60 -22.59
N ASN A 374 10.16 -0.64 -22.49
CA ASN A 374 9.42 -0.86 -21.25
C ASN A 374 9.86 -2.13 -20.50
N TYR A 375 10.24 -3.18 -21.26
CA TYR A 375 10.72 -4.45 -20.68
C TYR A 375 12.08 -4.30 -20.00
N TYR A 376 13.05 -3.66 -20.66
CA TYR A 376 14.39 -3.42 -20.09
C TYR A 376 14.33 -2.48 -18.89
N PHE A 377 13.52 -1.42 -18.97
CA PHE A 377 13.29 -0.56 -17.83
C PHE A 377 12.79 -1.34 -16.60
N LEU A 378 11.72 -2.12 -16.76
CA LEU A 378 11.17 -2.92 -15.67
C LEU A 378 12.18 -3.91 -15.10
N PHE A 379 12.96 -4.54 -15.97
CA PHE A 379 13.97 -5.49 -15.55
C PHE A 379 15.06 -4.81 -14.70
N ILE A 380 15.62 -3.67 -15.15
CA ILE A 380 16.61 -2.89 -14.40
C ILE A 380 16.02 -2.38 -13.09
N TYR A 381 14.78 -1.86 -13.13
CA TYR A 381 14.08 -1.36 -11.94
C TYR A 381 13.94 -2.46 -10.89
N VAL A 382 13.49 -3.65 -11.29
CA VAL A 382 13.28 -4.79 -10.39
C VAL A 382 14.61 -5.34 -9.88
N LEU A 383 15.64 -5.41 -10.73
CA LEU A 383 16.99 -5.82 -10.29
C LEU A 383 17.54 -4.88 -9.22
N PHE A 384 17.47 -3.57 -9.44
CA PHE A 384 17.92 -2.59 -8.45
C PHE A 384 17.15 -2.72 -7.14
N GLN A 385 15.82 -2.84 -7.21
CA GLN A 385 14.98 -3.04 -6.04
C GLN A 385 15.37 -4.33 -5.28
N SER A 386 15.68 -5.39 -6.00
CA SER A 386 16.12 -6.67 -5.42
C SER A 386 17.48 -6.55 -4.73
N ILE A 387 18.42 -5.79 -5.31
CA ILE A 387 19.73 -5.50 -4.70
C ILE A 387 19.53 -4.74 -3.38
N ILE A 388 18.69 -3.71 -3.37
CA ILE A 388 18.37 -2.96 -2.14
C ILE A 388 17.77 -3.87 -1.06
N TYR A 389 16.89 -4.80 -1.43
CA TYR A 389 16.35 -5.78 -0.49
C TYR A 389 17.43 -6.71 0.09
N VAL A 390 18.35 -7.20 -0.73
CA VAL A 390 19.48 -8.02 -0.26
C VAL A 390 20.39 -7.21 0.67
N CYS A 391 20.70 -5.96 0.33
CA CYS A 391 21.49 -5.06 1.18
C CYS A 391 20.80 -4.83 2.53
N LEU A 392 19.49 -4.57 2.53
CA LEU A 392 18.69 -4.39 3.74
C LEU A 392 18.78 -5.64 4.63
N LEU A 393 18.61 -6.83 4.05
CA LEU A 393 18.67 -8.10 4.77
C LEU A 393 20.07 -8.33 5.38
N HIS A 394 21.13 -8.05 4.61
CA HIS A 394 22.51 -8.15 5.10
C HIS A 394 22.76 -7.22 6.30
N ILE A 395 22.29 -5.97 6.21
CA ILE A 395 22.44 -4.98 7.28
C ILE A 395 21.67 -5.42 8.52
N ILE A 396 20.42 -5.89 8.39
CA ILE A 396 19.64 -6.41 9.52
C ILE A 396 20.39 -7.58 10.17
N PHE A 397 20.89 -8.52 9.37
CA PHE A 397 21.63 -9.68 9.87
C PHE A 397 22.88 -9.26 10.67
N LYS A 398 23.62 -8.24 10.19
CA LYS A 398 24.79 -7.70 10.88
C LYS A 398 24.42 -6.96 12.18
N CYS A 399 23.25 -6.31 12.21
CA CYS A 399 22.75 -5.59 13.38
C CYS A 399 22.11 -6.48 14.45
N THR A 400 21.74 -7.71 14.10
CA THR A 400 21.17 -8.71 15.02
C THR A 400 22.23 -9.67 15.58
N LYS A 401 23.50 -9.56 15.13
CA LYS A 401 24.63 -10.25 15.77
C LYS A 401 24.94 -9.62 17.11
#